data_781f88432d007240d8d72c506999e324
#
_entry.id   781f88432d007240d8d72c506999e324
#
_cell.length_a   1.000
_cell.length_b   1.000
_cell.length_c   1.000
_cell.angle_alpha   90.00
_cell.angle_beta   90.00
_cell.angle_gamma   90.00
#
_symmetry.space_group_name_H-M   'P 1'
#
loop_
_entity.id
_entity.type
_entity.pdbx_description
1 polymer ?
#
loop_
_entity_poly.entity_id
_entity_poly.type
_entity_poly.pdbx_seq_one_letter_code
_entity_poly.pdbx_strand_id
1 'polypeptide(L)'
;MYIIEYLQNIDIYSWQAITILIIVGFLVGIINTFAGNGTALSYSLFLVMGFDASIANGTPRLGVVMQTLSASFAFNKKKILELRYGILLGIPTVLGSIAGAQIAVSIEKTLLEKIIAVLMILMLFFIIYKPQKWIIGNIDTKKRKITAFHLFIYFLIGIYGGFIHIGVGILLLFALVILSGFDIVKANALKVFIVLLYSPFSLLIFMLHNQVEYAVGLISSIGNLFGGIVAAYFAISWGGNFLKWFLIAIILISSSYSLGLLDLVYNLLA
;
A
#
# COMPACT_ATOMS: atom_id res chain seq x y z
N MET A 1 7.68 24.02 -11.09
CA MET A 1 8.83 24.56 -10.37
C MET A 1 8.41 25.18 -9.03
N TYR A 2 7.52 26.20 -8.98
CA TYR A 2 7.05 26.86 -7.74
C TYR A 2 6.48 25.92 -6.65
N ILE A 3 5.69 24.91 -7.01
CA ILE A 3 5.06 23.99 -6.03
C ILE A 3 6.11 23.10 -5.34
N ILE A 4 7.10 22.64 -6.09
CA ILE A 4 8.17 21.78 -5.53
C ILE A 4 9.03 22.60 -4.56
N GLU A 5 9.46 23.81 -4.97
CA GLU A 5 10.24 24.70 -4.14
C GLU A 5 9.48 25.13 -2.87
N TYR A 6 8.18 25.38 -2.99
CA TYR A 6 7.30 25.66 -1.86
C TYR A 6 7.25 24.49 -0.87
N LEU A 7 7.07 23.25 -1.36
CA LEU A 7 6.98 22.05 -0.52
C LEU A 7 8.31 21.69 0.14
N GLN A 8 9.45 21.99 -0.49
CA GLN A 8 10.78 21.78 0.08
C GLN A 8 11.10 22.73 1.24
N ASN A 9 10.54 23.95 1.20
CA ASN A 9 10.81 25.00 2.18
C ASN A 9 9.66 25.23 3.17
N ILE A 10 8.59 24.40 3.10
CA ILE A 10 7.43 24.56 3.98
C ILE A 10 7.77 24.14 5.41
N ASP A 11 7.42 24.97 6.38
CA ASP A 11 7.45 24.57 7.78
C ASP A 11 6.42 23.43 8.01
N ILE A 12 6.90 22.29 8.47
CA ILE A 12 6.07 21.08 8.73
C ILE A 12 4.94 21.37 9.72
N TYR A 13 5.14 22.31 10.64
CA TYR A 13 4.14 22.71 11.64
C TYR A 13 3.20 23.83 11.17
N SER A 14 3.39 24.32 9.95
CA SER A 14 2.46 25.29 9.35
C SER A 14 1.10 24.63 9.09
N TRP A 15 0.02 25.42 9.19
CA TRP A 15 -1.34 24.92 8.93
C TRP A 15 -1.49 24.37 7.50
N GLN A 16 -0.74 24.93 6.54
CA GLN A 16 -0.72 24.47 5.14
C GLN A 16 -0.12 23.07 5.04
N ALA A 17 1.06 22.83 5.65
CA ALA A 17 1.70 21.52 5.64
C ALA A 17 0.84 20.46 6.33
N ILE A 18 0.29 20.79 7.50
CA ILE A 18 -0.62 19.90 8.26
C ILE A 18 -1.84 19.52 7.40
N THR A 19 -2.46 20.50 6.72
CA THR A 19 -3.61 20.25 5.86
C THR A 19 -3.26 19.34 4.68
N ILE A 20 -2.14 19.60 3.99
CA ILE A 20 -1.65 18.76 2.88
C ILE A 20 -1.40 17.34 3.36
N LEU A 21 -0.71 17.16 4.48
CA LEU A 21 -0.38 15.85 5.04
C LEU A 21 -1.63 15.05 5.42
N ILE A 22 -2.65 15.69 6.01
CA ILE A 22 -3.92 15.04 6.37
C ILE A 22 -4.70 14.68 5.11
N ILE A 23 -4.82 15.57 4.12
CA ILE A 23 -5.56 15.30 2.87
C ILE A 23 -4.87 14.18 2.08
N VAL A 24 -3.56 14.26 1.89
CA VAL A 24 -2.80 13.22 1.19
C VAL A 24 -2.88 11.91 1.97
N GLY A 25 -2.74 11.94 3.31
CA GLY A 25 -2.92 10.78 4.16
C GLY A 25 -4.31 10.13 3.98
N PHE A 26 -5.37 10.93 3.92
CA PHE A 26 -6.74 10.45 3.69
C PHE A 26 -6.87 9.74 2.33
N LEU A 27 -6.35 10.33 1.26
CA LEU A 27 -6.33 9.73 -0.07
C LEU A 27 -5.52 8.43 -0.08
N VAL A 28 -4.35 8.43 0.55
CA VAL A 28 -3.49 7.24 0.70
C VAL A 28 -4.24 6.14 1.44
N GLY A 29 -4.92 6.46 2.53
CA GLY A 29 -5.74 5.51 3.30
C GLY A 29 -6.83 4.86 2.45
N ILE A 30 -7.52 5.64 1.61
CA ILE A 30 -8.51 5.13 0.66
C ILE A 30 -7.86 4.22 -0.39
N ILE A 31 -6.83 4.71 -1.08
CA ILE A 31 -6.17 3.98 -2.17
C ILE A 31 -5.54 2.69 -1.65
N ASN A 32 -4.87 2.71 -0.49
CA ASN A 32 -4.28 1.53 0.11
C ASN A 32 -5.33 0.49 0.51
N THR A 33 -6.45 0.93 1.08
CA THR A 33 -7.51 0.01 1.49
C THR A 33 -8.14 -0.68 0.29
N PHE A 34 -8.35 0.00 -0.82
CA PHE A 34 -8.89 -0.60 -2.03
C PHE A 34 -7.83 -1.33 -2.86
N ALA A 35 -6.78 -0.63 -3.26
CA ALA A 35 -5.80 -1.09 -4.25
C ALA A 35 -4.46 -1.53 -3.65
N GLY A 36 -4.06 -0.98 -2.49
CA GLY A 36 -2.79 -1.32 -1.85
C GLY A 36 -1.57 -0.66 -2.49
N ASN A 37 -1.74 0.44 -3.22
CA ASN A 37 -0.66 1.20 -3.86
C ASN A 37 -0.60 2.68 -3.43
N GLY A 38 -1.42 3.10 -2.48
CA GLY A 38 -1.47 4.49 -2.04
C GLY A 38 -0.17 4.99 -1.42
N THR A 39 0.63 4.09 -0.85
CA THR A 39 1.93 4.44 -0.24
C THR A 39 2.90 5.08 -1.24
N ALA A 40 2.75 4.83 -2.54
CA ALA A 40 3.52 5.51 -3.58
C ALA A 40 3.33 7.04 -3.52
N LEU A 41 2.09 7.49 -3.24
CA LEU A 41 1.77 8.92 -3.13
C LEU A 41 2.46 9.55 -1.91
N SER A 42 2.42 8.90 -0.73
CA SER A 42 3.15 9.38 0.46
C SER A 42 4.66 9.41 0.22
N TYR A 43 5.22 8.34 -0.38
CA TYR A 43 6.63 8.25 -0.71
C TYR A 43 7.07 9.40 -1.61
N SER A 44 6.34 9.66 -2.70
CA SER A 44 6.63 10.74 -3.63
C SER A 44 6.50 12.12 -2.97
N LEU A 45 5.46 12.33 -2.13
CA LEU A 45 5.31 13.59 -1.40
C LEU A 45 6.50 13.84 -0.48
N PHE A 46 6.95 12.81 0.27
CA PHE A 46 8.04 12.98 1.22
C PHE A 46 9.38 13.22 0.53
N LEU A 47 9.63 12.61 -0.65
CA LEU A 47 10.78 12.95 -1.48
C LEU A 47 10.72 14.41 -1.96
N VAL A 48 9.56 14.88 -2.40
CA VAL A 48 9.37 16.29 -2.82
C VAL A 48 9.56 17.24 -1.64
N MET A 49 9.19 16.85 -0.42
CA MET A 49 9.47 17.63 0.81
C MET A 49 10.95 17.60 1.23
N GLY A 50 11.81 16.91 0.47
CA GLY A 50 13.27 16.89 0.71
C GLY A 50 13.75 15.79 1.67
N PHE A 51 12.89 14.83 2.05
CA PHE A 51 13.34 13.70 2.86
C PHE A 51 14.11 12.67 2.03
N ASP A 52 15.13 12.07 2.62
CA ASP A 52 15.87 10.95 2.02
C ASP A 52 14.94 9.77 1.69
N ALA A 53 15.27 8.99 0.67
CA ALA A 53 14.51 7.82 0.24
C ALA A 53 14.27 6.80 1.37
N SER A 54 15.22 6.63 2.30
CA SER A 54 15.08 5.76 3.48
C SER A 54 14.00 6.28 4.43
N ILE A 55 13.98 7.58 4.73
CA ILE A 55 12.96 8.24 5.55
C ILE A 55 11.61 8.22 4.83
N ALA A 56 11.59 8.52 3.52
CA ALA A 56 10.39 8.46 2.70
C ALA A 56 9.80 7.04 2.60
N ASN A 57 10.61 5.98 2.74
CA ASN A 57 10.15 4.58 2.81
C ASN A 57 9.66 4.17 4.20
N GLY A 58 10.30 4.66 5.27
CA GLY A 58 9.96 4.31 6.66
C GLY A 58 8.73 5.06 7.20
N THR A 59 8.68 6.38 6.99
CA THR A 59 7.67 7.28 7.57
C THR A 59 6.22 6.93 7.21
N PRO A 60 5.86 6.58 5.94
CA PRO A 60 4.49 6.24 5.59
C PRO A 60 3.93 5.03 6.34
N ARG A 61 4.79 4.17 6.91
CA ARG A 61 4.38 2.96 7.66
C ARG A 61 3.57 3.30 8.91
N LEU A 62 3.78 4.47 9.52
CA LEU A 62 2.91 4.97 10.60
C LEU A 62 1.45 5.10 10.13
N GLY A 63 1.25 5.74 8.97
CA GLY A 63 -0.07 5.87 8.37
C GLY A 63 -0.68 4.53 7.98
N VAL A 64 0.14 3.61 7.45
CA VAL A 64 -0.31 2.25 7.08
C VAL A 64 -0.81 1.48 8.30
N VAL A 65 -0.11 1.53 9.43
CA VAL A 65 -0.56 0.88 10.68
C VAL A 65 -1.92 1.43 11.11
N MET A 66 -2.09 2.75 11.15
CA MET A 66 -3.35 3.38 11.55
C MET A 66 -4.50 3.09 10.58
N GLN A 67 -4.24 3.15 9.28
CA GLN A 67 -5.21 2.81 8.23
C GLN A 67 -5.63 1.34 8.31
N THR A 68 -4.68 0.42 8.42
CA THR A 68 -5.00 -1.01 8.43
C THR A 68 -5.67 -1.44 9.73
N LEU A 69 -5.34 -0.81 10.85
CA LEU A 69 -6.02 -1.00 12.12
C LEU A 69 -7.50 -0.62 12.01
N SER A 70 -7.78 0.59 11.54
CA SER A 70 -9.14 1.11 11.38
C SER A 70 -9.96 0.32 10.37
N ALA A 71 -9.39 -0.01 9.21
CA ALA A 71 -10.06 -0.77 8.18
C ALA A 71 -10.28 -2.25 8.59
N SER A 72 -9.30 -2.89 9.25
CA SER A 72 -9.47 -4.26 9.77
C SER A 72 -10.59 -4.33 10.81
N PHE A 73 -10.67 -3.33 11.69
CA PHE A 73 -11.77 -3.25 12.67
C PHE A 73 -13.13 -3.15 11.96
N ALA A 74 -13.24 -2.32 10.92
CA ALA A 74 -14.47 -2.18 10.14
C ALA A 74 -14.88 -3.49 9.44
N PHE A 75 -13.93 -4.20 8.78
CA PHE A 75 -14.18 -5.49 8.15
C PHE A 75 -14.56 -6.58 9.17
N ASN A 76 -13.91 -6.62 10.34
CA ASN A 76 -14.20 -7.58 11.39
C ASN A 76 -15.59 -7.36 11.99
N LYS A 77 -15.97 -6.09 12.26
CA LYS A 77 -17.32 -5.73 12.77
C LYS A 77 -18.43 -6.19 11.82
N LYS A 78 -18.16 -6.23 10.52
CA LYS A 78 -19.11 -6.71 9.49
C LYS A 78 -18.98 -8.21 9.18
N LYS A 79 -18.16 -8.95 9.97
CA LYS A 79 -17.96 -10.40 9.85
C LYS A 79 -17.47 -10.87 8.46
N ILE A 80 -16.76 -9.99 7.73
CA ILE A 80 -16.17 -10.30 6.41
C ILE A 80 -14.76 -10.89 6.58
N LEU A 81 -14.07 -10.49 7.64
CA LEU A 81 -12.69 -10.90 7.90
C LEU A 81 -12.64 -12.35 8.42
N GLU A 82 -12.01 -13.24 7.66
CA GLU A 82 -11.75 -14.63 8.05
C GLU A 82 -10.43 -14.71 8.84
N LEU A 83 -10.47 -14.38 10.16
CA LEU A 83 -9.29 -14.26 11.03
C LEU A 83 -8.35 -15.46 10.96
N ARG A 84 -8.89 -16.70 10.90
CA ARG A 84 -8.09 -17.93 10.83
C ARG A 84 -7.12 -17.93 9.64
N TYR A 85 -7.63 -17.57 8.47
CA TYR A 85 -6.79 -17.47 7.26
C TYR A 85 -5.88 -16.23 7.30
N GLY A 86 -6.36 -15.13 7.85
CA GLY A 86 -5.55 -13.93 8.03
C GLY A 86 -4.31 -14.19 8.91
N ILE A 87 -4.45 -14.92 10.01
CA ILE A 87 -3.33 -15.30 10.88
C ILE A 87 -2.43 -16.33 10.17
N LEU A 88 -3.01 -17.37 9.57
CA LEU A 88 -2.25 -18.44 8.91
C LEU A 88 -1.34 -17.91 7.80
N LEU A 89 -1.84 -17.00 6.97
CA LEU A 89 -1.09 -16.35 5.88
C LEU A 89 -0.26 -15.16 6.37
N GLY A 90 -0.70 -14.51 7.45
CA GLY A 90 -0.02 -13.38 8.06
C GLY A 90 1.32 -13.75 8.72
N ILE A 91 1.39 -14.90 9.41
CA ILE A 91 2.63 -15.33 10.10
C ILE A 91 3.84 -15.39 9.14
N PRO A 92 3.81 -16.11 8.01
CA PRO A 92 4.92 -16.10 7.07
C PRO A 92 5.19 -14.71 6.49
N THR A 93 4.14 -13.89 6.27
CA THR A 93 4.30 -12.51 5.81
C THR A 93 5.02 -11.64 6.84
N VAL A 94 4.73 -11.81 8.13
CA VAL A 94 5.45 -11.12 9.22
C VAL A 94 6.93 -11.50 9.22
N LEU A 95 7.26 -12.79 9.17
CA LEU A 95 8.64 -13.25 9.13
C LEU A 95 9.40 -12.70 7.92
N GLY A 96 8.77 -12.74 6.75
CA GLY A 96 9.33 -12.13 5.54
C GLY A 96 9.53 -10.63 5.69
N SER A 97 8.57 -9.90 6.29
CA SER A 97 8.64 -8.45 6.42
C SER A 97 9.75 -7.98 7.35
N ILE A 98 10.05 -8.74 8.39
CA ILE A 98 11.19 -8.49 9.27
C ILE A 98 12.48 -8.60 8.46
N ALA A 99 12.66 -9.68 7.70
CA ALA A 99 13.83 -9.85 6.85
C ALA A 99 13.95 -8.74 5.79
N GLY A 100 12.83 -8.40 5.12
CA GLY A 100 12.79 -7.34 4.11
C GLY A 100 13.10 -5.95 4.67
N ALA A 101 12.56 -5.61 5.83
CA ALA A 101 12.84 -4.34 6.50
C ALA A 101 14.30 -4.25 6.93
N GLN A 102 14.87 -5.36 7.48
CA GLN A 102 16.28 -5.40 7.85
C GLN A 102 17.21 -5.20 6.64
N ILE A 103 16.87 -5.78 5.49
CA ILE A 103 17.61 -5.55 4.24
C ILE A 103 17.49 -4.07 3.84
N ALA A 104 16.28 -3.48 3.89
CA ALA A 104 16.05 -2.10 3.46
C ALA A 104 16.87 -1.08 4.28
N VAL A 105 16.95 -1.25 5.60
CA VAL A 105 17.67 -0.32 6.48
C VAL A 105 19.19 -0.50 6.43
N SER A 106 19.67 -1.66 5.94
CA SER A 106 21.10 -2.00 5.84
C SER A 106 21.73 -1.61 4.49
N ILE A 107 20.90 -1.32 3.48
CA ILE A 107 21.38 -0.95 2.13
C ILE A 107 21.79 0.53 2.10
N GLU A 108 22.85 0.82 1.34
CA GLU A 108 23.28 2.19 1.06
C GLU A 108 22.16 3.00 0.38
N LYS A 109 21.99 4.26 0.79
CA LYS A 109 20.88 5.14 0.34
C LYS A 109 20.77 5.23 -1.19
N THR A 110 21.88 5.44 -1.88
CA THR A 110 21.93 5.53 -3.36
C THR A 110 21.49 4.24 -4.05
N LEU A 111 21.85 3.09 -3.48
CA LEU A 111 21.44 1.80 -4.01
C LEU A 111 19.94 1.55 -3.72
N LEU A 112 19.47 1.92 -2.51
CA LEU A 112 18.06 1.83 -2.14
C LEU A 112 17.19 2.64 -3.10
N GLU A 113 17.54 3.89 -3.41
CA GLU A 113 16.82 4.75 -4.37
C GLU A 113 16.67 4.10 -5.74
N LYS A 114 17.78 3.56 -6.27
CA LYS A 114 17.77 2.85 -7.57
C LYS A 114 16.87 1.62 -7.54
N ILE A 115 16.95 0.82 -6.48
CA ILE A 115 16.12 -0.39 -6.32
C ILE A 115 14.64 0.01 -6.22
N ILE A 116 14.30 1.02 -5.42
CA ILE A 116 12.93 1.51 -5.29
C ILE A 116 12.40 2.00 -6.64
N ALA A 117 13.17 2.79 -7.39
CA ALA A 117 12.78 3.26 -8.72
C ALA A 117 12.49 2.10 -9.68
N VAL A 118 13.37 1.09 -9.73
CA VAL A 118 13.18 -0.11 -10.56
C VAL A 118 11.93 -0.88 -10.13
N LEU A 119 11.73 -1.08 -8.81
CA LEU A 119 10.56 -1.78 -8.28
C LEU A 119 9.26 -1.03 -8.57
N MET A 120 9.26 0.31 -8.51
CA MET A 120 8.10 1.12 -8.89
C MET A 120 7.75 0.94 -10.37
N ILE A 121 8.75 0.91 -11.27
CA ILE A 121 8.56 0.64 -12.71
C ILE A 121 8.02 -0.78 -12.94
N LEU A 122 8.60 -1.78 -12.25
CA LEU A 122 8.12 -3.16 -12.34
C LEU A 122 6.68 -3.32 -11.82
N MET A 123 6.34 -2.65 -10.71
CA MET A 123 4.96 -2.64 -10.20
C MET A 123 4.01 -1.97 -11.19
N LEU A 124 4.42 -0.89 -11.83
CA LEU A 124 3.64 -0.25 -12.87
C LEU A 124 3.38 -1.21 -14.03
N PHE A 125 4.44 -1.89 -14.52
CA PHE A 125 4.32 -2.89 -15.58
C PHE A 125 3.37 -4.03 -15.17
N PHE A 126 3.50 -4.52 -13.92
CA PHE A 126 2.63 -5.56 -13.37
C PHE A 126 1.16 -5.10 -13.28
N ILE A 127 0.93 -3.83 -12.96
CA ILE A 127 -0.41 -3.22 -12.91
C ILE A 127 -1.03 -3.13 -14.31
N ILE A 128 -0.25 -2.76 -15.33
CA ILE A 128 -0.72 -2.60 -16.71
C ILE A 128 -1.01 -3.96 -17.36
N TYR A 129 -0.25 -5.01 -17.01
CA TYR A 129 -0.33 -6.31 -17.68
C TYR A 129 -1.54 -7.12 -17.23
N LYS A 130 -2.62 -7.10 -18.03
CA LYS A 130 -3.84 -7.94 -17.92
C LYS A 130 -4.56 -7.88 -16.55
N PRO A 131 -4.93 -6.70 -16.05
CA PRO A 131 -5.59 -6.56 -14.74
C PRO A 131 -6.92 -7.32 -14.65
N GLN A 132 -7.66 -7.46 -15.77
CA GLN A 132 -8.98 -8.11 -15.79
C GLN A 132 -8.93 -9.60 -15.41
N LYS A 133 -7.86 -10.33 -15.74
CA LYS A 133 -7.72 -11.76 -15.41
C LYS A 133 -7.51 -12.00 -13.92
N TRP A 134 -6.98 -11.02 -13.20
CA TRP A 134 -6.68 -11.13 -11.77
C TRP A 134 -7.89 -10.86 -10.88
N ILE A 135 -8.82 -10.03 -11.40
CA ILE A 135 -9.99 -9.57 -10.65
C ILE A 135 -11.16 -10.55 -10.79
N ILE A 136 -11.16 -11.39 -11.83
CA ILE A 136 -12.23 -12.35 -12.17
C ILE A 136 -11.87 -13.76 -11.69
N GLY A 137 -11.18 -13.92 -10.56
CA GLY A 137 -10.76 -15.25 -10.07
C GLY A 137 -11.88 -16.30 -10.16
N ASN A 138 -11.53 -17.52 -10.58
CA ASN A 138 -12.43 -18.66 -10.53
C ASN A 138 -12.77 -18.94 -9.07
N ILE A 139 -13.97 -18.54 -8.65
CA ILE A 139 -14.47 -18.73 -7.29
C ILE A 139 -14.91 -20.20 -7.14
N ASP A 140 -13.96 -21.11 -7.01
CA ASP A 140 -14.28 -22.47 -6.55
C ASP A 140 -14.15 -22.51 -5.02
N THR A 141 -15.25 -22.16 -4.35
CA THR A 141 -15.31 -22.02 -2.89
C THR A 141 -15.21 -23.36 -2.14
N LYS A 142 -15.13 -24.51 -2.84
CA LYS A 142 -15.41 -25.79 -2.24
C LYS A 142 -14.30 -26.43 -1.41
N LYS A 143 -13.02 -26.12 -1.58
CA LYS A 143 -11.94 -26.59 -0.66
C LYS A 143 -10.68 -25.74 -0.81
N ARG A 144 -10.57 -24.67 -0.03
CA ARG A 144 -9.31 -23.92 0.09
C ARG A 144 -8.29 -24.73 0.90
N LYS A 145 -7.36 -25.38 0.23
CA LYS A 145 -6.23 -26.03 0.89
C LYS A 145 -5.03 -25.07 0.82
N ILE A 146 -4.71 -24.44 1.95
CA ILE A 146 -3.45 -23.70 2.07
C ILE A 146 -2.33 -24.74 2.19
N THR A 147 -1.39 -24.70 1.26
CA THR A 147 -0.22 -25.60 1.20
C THR A 147 1.05 -24.86 1.61
N ALA A 148 2.15 -25.58 1.82
CA ALA A 148 3.45 -24.99 2.09
C ALA A 148 3.90 -23.99 0.99
N PHE A 149 3.52 -24.25 -0.27
CA PHE A 149 3.77 -23.33 -1.38
C PHE A 149 3.10 -21.97 -1.19
N HIS A 150 1.85 -21.94 -0.72
CA HIS A 150 1.17 -20.68 -0.39
C HIS A 150 1.93 -19.94 0.71
N LEU A 151 2.30 -20.59 1.79
CA LEU A 151 3.04 -19.98 2.90
C LEU A 151 4.37 -19.39 2.42
N PHE A 152 5.07 -20.08 1.53
CA PHE A 152 6.30 -19.59 0.93
C PHE A 152 6.08 -18.34 0.08
N ILE A 153 5.03 -18.29 -0.74
CA ILE A 153 4.68 -17.09 -1.52
C ILE A 153 4.35 -15.89 -0.61
N TYR A 154 3.57 -16.11 0.46
CA TYR A 154 3.28 -15.05 1.43
C TYR A 154 4.52 -14.58 2.18
N PHE A 155 5.47 -15.45 2.47
CA PHE A 155 6.77 -15.07 3.01
C PHE A 155 7.55 -14.17 2.04
N LEU A 156 7.60 -14.50 0.75
CA LEU A 156 8.25 -13.66 -0.27
C LEU A 156 7.55 -12.31 -0.43
N ILE A 157 6.22 -12.28 -0.43
CA ILE A 157 5.45 -11.02 -0.42
C ILE A 157 5.76 -10.21 0.84
N GLY A 158 5.96 -10.89 1.98
CA GLY A 158 6.41 -10.27 3.21
C GLY A 158 7.78 -9.61 3.07
N ILE A 159 8.77 -10.28 2.49
CA ILE A 159 10.09 -9.69 2.21
C ILE A 159 9.93 -8.40 1.39
N TYR A 160 9.16 -8.48 0.30
CA TYR A 160 8.89 -7.31 -0.52
C TYR A 160 8.21 -6.18 0.28
N GLY A 161 7.15 -6.49 1.04
CA GLY A 161 6.39 -5.50 1.84
C GLY A 161 7.19 -4.90 3.00
N GLY A 162 8.12 -5.66 3.58
CA GLY A 162 9.07 -5.17 4.58
C GLY A 162 10.14 -4.27 3.95
N PHE A 163 10.64 -4.64 2.78
CA PHE A 163 11.63 -3.87 2.04
C PHE A 163 11.06 -2.56 1.50
N ILE A 164 9.97 -2.64 0.72
CA ILE A 164 9.23 -1.49 0.21
C ILE A 164 7.73 -1.75 0.31
N HIS A 165 6.98 -0.80 0.88
CA HIS A 165 5.54 -0.99 1.07
C HIS A 165 4.72 -0.69 -0.19
N ILE A 166 5.30 -0.06 -1.21
CA ILE A 166 4.64 0.39 -2.44
C ILE A 166 4.15 -0.82 -3.24
N GLY A 167 2.85 -0.89 -3.51
CA GLY A 167 2.25 -1.94 -4.36
C GLY A 167 2.08 -3.33 -3.71
N VAL A 168 2.54 -3.54 -2.48
CA VAL A 168 2.41 -4.84 -1.78
C VAL A 168 0.96 -5.32 -1.67
N GLY A 169 0.01 -4.41 -1.54
CA GLY A 169 -1.40 -4.76 -1.47
C GLY A 169 -1.93 -5.38 -2.76
N ILE A 170 -1.40 -5.00 -3.91
CA ILE A 170 -1.74 -5.62 -5.20
C ILE A 170 -1.24 -7.06 -5.25
N LEU A 171 0.01 -7.30 -4.80
CA LEU A 171 0.58 -8.66 -4.73
C LEU A 171 -0.22 -9.54 -3.78
N LEU A 172 -0.60 -9.01 -2.60
CA LEU A 172 -1.44 -9.72 -1.65
C LEU A 172 -2.83 -10.01 -2.23
N LEU A 173 -3.48 -9.05 -2.91
CA LEU A 173 -4.77 -9.31 -3.56
C LEU A 173 -4.64 -10.38 -4.64
N PHE A 174 -3.61 -10.32 -5.46
CA PHE A 174 -3.33 -11.35 -6.46
C PHE A 174 -3.19 -12.74 -5.80
N ALA A 175 -2.34 -12.86 -4.79
CA ALA A 175 -2.12 -14.12 -4.08
C ALA A 175 -3.41 -14.63 -3.40
N LEU A 176 -4.20 -13.75 -2.79
CA LEU A 176 -5.44 -14.10 -2.11
C LEU A 176 -6.53 -14.54 -3.09
N VAL A 177 -6.70 -13.84 -4.21
CA VAL A 177 -7.75 -14.14 -5.19
C VAL A 177 -7.35 -15.33 -6.08
N ILE A 178 -6.16 -15.28 -6.69
CA ILE A 178 -5.76 -16.25 -7.71
C ILE A 178 -5.19 -17.53 -7.10
N LEU A 179 -4.28 -17.42 -6.13
CA LEU A 179 -3.63 -18.60 -5.55
C LEU A 179 -4.48 -19.22 -4.45
N SER A 180 -5.07 -18.38 -3.58
CA SER A 180 -5.79 -18.86 -2.40
C SER A 180 -7.31 -18.97 -2.60
N GLY A 181 -7.87 -18.50 -3.74
CA GLY A 181 -9.28 -18.67 -4.12
C GLY A 181 -10.30 -17.90 -3.29
N PHE A 182 -9.90 -16.75 -2.69
CA PHE A 182 -10.86 -15.88 -2.00
C PHE A 182 -11.61 -14.98 -2.98
N ASP A 183 -12.88 -14.70 -2.69
CA ASP A 183 -13.59 -13.63 -3.37
C ASP A 183 -12.92 -12.27 -3.07
N ILE A 184 -13.08 -11.31 -3.97
CA ILE A 184 -12.32 -10.05 -3.92
C ILE A 184 -12.59 -9.22 -2.66
N VAL A 185 -13.80 -9.28 -2.08
CA VAL A 185 -14.15 -8.53 -0.87
C VAL A 185 -13.48 -9.14 0.35
N LYS A 186 -13.53 -10.47 0.48
CA LYS A 186 -12.82 -11.21 1.54
C LYS A 186 -11.31 -11.11 1.36
N ALA A 187 -10.81 -11.21 0.13
CA ALA A 187 -9.41 -11.01 -0.18
C ALA A 187 -8.94 -9.62 0.23
N ASN A 188 -9.74 -8.58 -0.02
CA ASN A 188 -9.44 -7.23 0.40
C ASN A 188 -9.39 -7.08 1.93
N ALA A 189 -10.34 -7.67 2.65
CA ALA A 189 -10.34 -7.67 4.11
C ALA A 189 -9.10 -8.42 4.68
N LEU A 190 -8.78 -9.59 4.11
CA LEU A 190 -7.60 -10.38 4.48
C LEU A 190 -6.30 -9.64 4.17
N LYS A 191 -6.19 -9.00 3.00
CA LYS A 191 -5.05 -8.16 2.62
C LYS A 191 -4.78 -7.09 3.68
N VAL A 192 -5.82 -6.32 4.03
CA VAL A 192 -5.70 -5.24 5.03
C VAL A 192 -5.26 -5.79 6.38
N PHE A 193 -5.81 -6.92 6.80
CA PHE A 193 -5.45 -7.56 8.07
C PHE A 193 -4.03 -8.14 8.06
N ILE A 194 -3.59 -8.78 6.96
CA ILE A 194 -2.21 -9.29 6.83
C ILE A 194 -1.22 -8.11 6.88
N VAL A 195 -1.56 -6.98 6.23
CA VAL A 195 -0.74 -5.76 6.30
C VAL A 195 -0.69 -5.23 7.73
N LEU A 196 -1.81 -5.22 8.47
CA LEU A 196 -1.83 -4.85 9.89
C LEU A 196 -0.91 -5.73 10.73
N LEU A 197 -0.87 -7.03 10.46
CA LEU A 197 -0.02 -7.95 11.22
C LEU A 197 1.47 -7.67 11.03
N TYR A 198 1.93 -7.39 9.81
CA TYR A 198 3.37 -7.24 9.56
C TYR A 198 3.88 -5.79 9.66
N SER A 199 3.04 -4.79 9.39
CA SER A 199 3.48 -3.39 9.35
C SER A 199 4.07 -2.88 10.65
N PRO A 200 3.57 -3.21 11.85
CA PRO A 200 4.19 -2.78 13.10
C PRO A 200 5.63 -3.29 13.27
N PHE A 201 5.91 -4.53 12.83
CA PHE A 201 7.26 -5.11 12.95
C PHE A 201 8.24 -4.43 11.99
N SER A 202 7.83 -4.23 10.74
CA SER A 202 8.66 -3.50 9.78
C SER A 202 8.86 -2.04 10.21
N LEU A 203 7.80 -1.35 10.70
CA LEU A 203 7.90 0.00 11.24
C LEU A 203 8.90 0.08 12.40
N LEU A 204 8.84 -0.87 13.34
CA LEU A 204 9.78 -0.91 14.47
C LEU A 204 11.23 -0.96 13.99
N ILE A 205 11.55 -1.74 12.95
CA ILE A 205 12.90 -1.82 12.39
C ILE A 205 13.34 -0.47 11.82
N PHE A 206 12.49 0.22 11.06
CA PHE A 206 12.79 1.56 10.54
C PHE A 206 12.96 2.60 11.67
N MET A 207 12.14 2.51 12.73
CA MET A 207 12.27 3.36 13.93
C MET A 207 13.61 3.16 14.64
N LEU A 208 14.02 1.90 14.84
CA LEU A 208 15.30 1.57 15.48
C LEU A 208 16.52 2.06 14.70
N HIS A 209 16.38 2.27 13.40
CA HIS A 209 17.43 2.79 12.52
C HIS A 209 17.30 4.30 12.23
N ASN A 210 16.44 5.03 12.97
CA ASN A 210 16.19 6.46 12.77
C ASN A 210 15.75 6.84 11.34
N GLN A 211 15.01 5.95 10.67
CA GLN A 211 14.51 6.16 9.31
C GLN A 211 13.00 6.47 9.29
N VAL A 212 12.51 7.16 10.33
CA VAL A 212 11.12 7.60 10.45
C VAL A 212 11.07 9.04 10.93
N GLU A 213 10.41 9.91 10.15
CA GLU A 213 10.08 11.28 10.58
C GLU A 213 8.72 11.28 11.27
N TYR A 214 8.75 11.39 12.60
CA TYR A 214 7.56 11.19 13.43
C TYR A 214 6.50 12.26 13.23
N ALA A 215 6.90 13.55 13.11
CA ALA A 215 5.95 14.64 12.98
C ALA A 215 5.09 14.46 11.71
N VAL A 216 5.74 14.29 10.55
CA VAL A 216 5.09 14.10 9.25
C VAL A 216 4.27 12.80 9.25
N GLY A 217 4.86 11.72 9.78
CA GLY A 217 4.22 10.41 9.84
C GLY A 217 2.96 10.40 10.71
N LEU A 218 2.97 11.03 11.88
CA LEU A 218 1.81 11.10 12.77
C LEU A 218 0.72 12.01 12.22
N ILE A 219 1.06 13.17 11.67
CA ILE A 219 0.07 14.07 11.06
C ILE A 219 -0.62 13.37 9.88
N SER A 220 0.15 12.76 8.98
CA SER A 220 -0.44 12.03 7.83
C SER A 220 -1.24 10.81 8.26
N SER A 221 -0.90 10.17 9.38
CA SER A 221 -1.60 8.99 9.89
C SER A 221 -3.03 9.28 10.33
N ILE A 222 -3.32 10.52 10.73
CA ILE A 222 -4.70 10.96 11.04
C ILE A 222 -5.56 10.83 9.77
N GLY A 223 -5.09 11.36 8.66
CA GLY A 223 -5.77 11.20 7.37
C GLY A 223 -5.91 9.74 6.96
N ASN A 224 -4.82 8.96 7.07
CA ASN A 224 -4.82 7.52 6.74
C ASN A 224 -5.85 6.73 7.54
N LEU A 225 -6.01 7.01 8.83
CA LEU A 225 -7.00 6.36 9.69
C LEU A 225 -8.42 6.58 9.17
N PHE A 226 -8.80 7.83 8.91
CA PHE A 226 -10.13 8.16 8.39
C PHE A 226 -10.34 7.62 6.98
N GLY A 227 -9.32 7.71 6.11
CA GLY A 227 -9.37 7.13 4.78
C GLY A 227 -9.58 5.61 4.79
N GLY A 228 -8.92 4.91 5.73
CA GLY A 228 -9.10 3.48 5.95
C GLY A 228 -10.53 3.10 6.35
N ILE A 229 -11.13 3.84 7.29
CA ILE A 229 -12.52 3.63 7.72
C ILE A 229 -13.48 3.81 6.55
N VAL A 230 -13.39 4.95 5.88
CA VAL A 230 -14.27 5.32 4.76
C VAL A 230 -14.18 4.27 3.65
N ALA A 231 -12.97 3.91 3.25
CA ALA A 231 -12.76 2.92 2.20
C ALA A 231 -13.26 1.52 2.59
N ALA A 232 -13.07 1.09 3.84
CA ALA A 232 -13.59 -0.20 4.29
C ALA A 232 -15.12 -0.24 4.23
N TYR A 233 -15.82 0.82 4.64
CA TYR A 233 -17.28 0.91 4.52
C TYR A 233 -17.73 0.85 3.07
N PHE A 234 -17.08 1.57 2.15
CA PHE A 234 -17.43 1.53 0.73
C PHE A 234 -17.11 0.17 0.10
N ALA A 235 -15.98 -0.47 0.46
CA ALA A 235 -15.65 -1.81 -0.01
C ALA A 235 -16.74 -2.83 0.36
N ILE A 236 -17.32 -2.68 1.54
CA ILE A 236 -18.37 -3.56 2.05
C ILE A 236 -19.73 -3.26 1.41
N SER A 237 -20.10 -1.98 1.33
CA SER A 237 -21.44 -1.58 0.87
C SER A 237 -21.61 -1.68 -0.64
N TRP A 238 -20.57 -1.36 -1.41
CA TRP A 238 -20.59 -1.39 -2.88
C TRP A 238 -20.10 -2.70 -3.47
N GLY A 239 -19.46 -3.56 -2.64
CA GLY A 239 -19.14 -4.94 -2.97
C GLY A 239 -18.03 -5.11 -4.01
N GLY A 240 -17.92 -6.37 -4.52
CA GLY A 240 -16.82 -6.77 -5.39
C GLY A 240 -16.78 -6.06 -6.75
N ASN A 241 -17.92 -5.70 -7.33
CA ASN A 241 -17.97 -4.98 -8.60
C ASN A 241 -17.37 -3.56 -8.47
N PHE A 242 -17.65 -2.87 -7.39
CA PHE A 242 -17.05 -1.56 -7.11
C PHE A 242 -15.53 -1.68 -6.94
N LEU A 243 -15.07 -2.61 -6.09
CA LEU A 243 -13.63 -2.85 -5.90
C LEU A 243 -12.94 -3.14 -7.22
N LYS A 244 -13.54 -3.98 -8.06
CA LYS A 244 -13.03 -4.30 -9.39
C LYS A 244 -12.86 -3.06 -10.26
N TRP A 245 -13.90 -2.24 -10.41
CA TRP A 245 -13.84 -1.06 -11.26
C TRP A 245 -12.93 0.02 -10.69
N PHE A 246 -12.90 0.16 -9.34
CA PHE A 246 -11.97 1.07 -8.67
C PHE A 246 -10.51 0.68 -8.92
N LEU A 247 -10.18 -0.63 -8.81
CA LEU A 247 -8.84 -1.13 -9.13
C LEU A 247 -8.46 -0.87 -10.58
N ILE A 248 -9.38 -1.14 -11.52
CA ILE A 248 -9.17 -0.86 -12.94
C ILE A 248 -8.93 0.63 -13.17
N ALA A 249 -9.73 1.51 -12.56
CA ALA A 249 -9.59 2.95 -12.71
C ALA A 249 -8.23 3.45 -12.19
N ILE A 250 -7.82 3.03 -10.98
CA ILE A 250 -6.50 3.38 -10.42
C ILE A 250 -5.37 2.91 -11.32
N ILE A 251 -5.48 1.69 -11.85
CA ILE A 251 -4.49 1.12 -12.76
C ILE A 251 -4.40 1.95 -14.04
N LEU A 252 -5.54 2.29 -14.65
CA LEU A 252 -5.58 3.09 -15.88
C LEU A 252 -5.02 4.49 -15.66
N ILE A 253 -5.38 5.16 -14.56
CA ILE A 253 -4.86 6.50 -14.23
C ILE A 253 -3.34 6.45 -14.02
N SER A 254 -2.86 5.50 -13.22
CA SER A 254 -1.42 5.33 -12.98
C SER A 254 -0.66 5.02 -14.26
N SER A 255 -1.23 4.19 -15.14
CA SER A 255 -0.64 3.82 -16.43
C SER A 255 -0.59 5.01 -17.39
N SER A 256 -1.68 5.78 -17.50
CA SER A 256 -1.76 6.96 -18.36
C SER A 256 -0.76 8.04 -17.95
N TYR A 257 -0.61 8.26 -16.65
CA TYR A 257 0.39 9.18 -16.11
C TYR A 257 1.82 8.76 -16.48
N SER A 258 2.14 7.48 -16.28
CA SER A 258 3.50 6.96 -16.51
C SER A 258 3.88 6.84 -17.99
N LEU A 259 2.91 6.67 -18.87
CA LEU A 259 3.13 6.66 -20.31
C LEU A 259 3.20 8.07 -20.92
N GLY A 260 3.09 9.12 -20.11
CA GLY A 260 3.08 10.51 -20.59
C GLY A 260 1.84 10.84 -21.45
N LEU A 261 0.79 10.00 -21.41
CA LEU A 261 -0.42 10.22 -22.20
C LEU A 261 -1.16 11.49 -21.77
N LEU A 262 -1.05 11.88 -20.50
CA LEU A 262 -1.63 13.12 -20.01
C LEU A 262 -0.91 14.34 -20.56
N ASP A 263 0.42 14.29 -20.70
CA ASP A 263 1.21 15.35 -21.31
C ASP A 263 0.94 15.45 -22.82
N LEU A 264 0.72 14.31 -23.47
CA LEU A 264 0.35 14.25 -24.88
C LEU A 264 -1.05 14.85 -25.13
N VAL A 265 -2.02 14.54 -24.27
CA VAL A 265 -3.37 15.14 -24.33
C VAL A 265 -3.32 16.64 -24.01
N TYR A 266 -2.54 17.06 -23.03
CA TYR A 266 -2.36 18.47 -22.70
C TYR A 266 -1.74 19.25 -23.88
N ASN A 267 -0.71 18.70 -24.53
CA ASN A 267 -0.06 19.30 -25.69
C ASN A 267 -0.94 19.28 -26.97
N LEU A 268 -1.94 18.40 -27.04
CA LEU A 268 -2.91 18.35 -28.15
C LEU A 268 -4.09 19.31 -27.94
N LEU A 269 -4.34 19.73 -26.68
CA LEU A 269 -5.43 20.64 -26.32
C LEU A 269 -4.96 22.09 -26.12
N ALA A 270 -3.65 22.31 -26.01
CA ALA A 270 -3.00 23.62 -25.90
C ALA A 270 -2.58 24.14 -27.28
#